data_3c8adf22794b815978a722f5d22f201b
#
_entry.id   3c8adf22794b815978a722f5d22f201b
#
_cell.length_a   1.000
_cell.length_b   1.000
_cell.length_c   1.000
_cell.angle_alpha   90.00
_cell.angle_beta   90.00
_cell.angle_gamma   90.00
#
_symmetry.space_group_name_H-M   'P 1'
#
loop_
_entity.id
_entity.type
_entity.pdbx_description
1 polymer ?
#
loop_
_entity_poly.entity_id
_entity_poly.type
_entity_poly.pdbx_seq_one_letter_code
_entity_poly.pdbx_strand_id
1 'polypeptide(L)'
;MNKTLITLLLVAGSLVGAHAQIKLFNGKDLTGWKVAGTEKWYVEKGEMICESGPDKAYGYLVSEREFKNFELTVEFKQESNGNSGVFFHCGIEGTTISGWQAEVAPLNHHTGGVYESYGRGWLIQPTADKEKVLKEGEWNTMVVRVVGDEVNTFLNGVQMITLKDEKIGASTGKIALQIHDGGGVKVRWRKVEIKAL
;
A
#
# COMPACT_ATOMS: atom_id res chain seq x y z
N MET A 1 -26.48 -61.70 21.87
CA MET A 1 -26.66 -60.75 20.76
C MET A 1 -26.05 -59.39 21.13
N ASN A 2 -24.82 -59.17 20.75
CA ASN A 2 -24.12 -57.91 21.05
C ASN A 2 -24.37 -56.91 19.92
N LYS A 3 -24.97 -55.77 20.24
CA LYS A 3 -25.14 -54.66 19.30
C LYS A 3 -23.96 -53.70 19.46
N THR A 4 -23.04 -53.70 18.48
CA THR A 4 -21.94 -52.76 18.38
C THR A 4 -22.45 -51.42 17.84
N LEU A 5 -22.40 -50.38 18.68
CA LEU A 5 -22.74 -48.99 18.26
C LEU A 5 -21.50 -48.39 17.59
N ILE A 6 -21.62 -48.12 16.30
CA ILE A 6 -20.57 -47.39 15.55
C ILE A 6 -20.89 -45.89 15.63
N THR A 7 -20.07 -45.15 16.38
CA THR A 7 -20.17 -43.69 16.46
C THR A 7 -19.40 -43.09 15.30
N LEU A 8 -20.10 -42.49 14.40
CA LEU A 8 -19.52 -41.76 13.23
C LEU A 8 -19.08 -40.36 13.71
N LEU A 9 -17.77 -40.13 13.82
CA LEU A 9 -17.21 -38.81 14.11
C LEU A 9 -17.21 -38.01 12.84
N LEU A 10 -18.09 -37.00 12.73
CA LEU A 10 -18.04 -35.98 11.68
C LEU A 10 -16.90 -34.98 12.01
N VAL A 11 -15.78 -35.07 11.29
CA VAL A 11 -14.74 -34.05 11.34
C VAL A 11 -15.19 -32.93 10.40
N ALA A 12 -15.69 -31.83 10.96
CA ALA A 12 -15.95 -30.60 10.23
C ALA A 12 -14.61 -29.94 9.89
N GLY A 13 -14.09 -30.21 8.72
CA GLY A 13 -12.92 -29.51 8.17
C GLY A 13 -13.29 -28.06 7.85
N SER A 14 -12.77 -27.10 8.61
CA SER A 14 -12.86 -25.68 8.26
C SER A 14 -12.08 -25.46 6.98
N LEU A 15 -12.76 -25.24 5.86
CA LEU A 15 -12.17 -24.72 4.63
C LEU A 15 -11.68 -23.28 4.90
N VAL A 16 -10.42 -23.15 5.25
CA VAL A 16 -9.74 -21.85 5.20
C VAL A 16 -9.65 -21.48 3.73
N GLY A 17 -10.56 -20.63 3.27
CA GLY A 17 -10.55 -20.11 1.91
C GLY A 17 -9.22 -19.41 1.65
N ALA A 18 -8.40 -19.95 0.78
CA ALA A 18 -7.24 -19.25 0.27
C ALA A 18 -7.72 -18.02 -0.50
N HIS A 19 -7.64 -16.83 0.12
CA HIS A 19 -7.93 -15.59 -0.57
C HIS A 19 -6.93 -15.41 -1.72
N ALA A 20 -7.44 -15.38 -2.94
CA ALA A 20 -6.61 -15.26 -4.14
C ALA A 20 -5.90 -13.90 -4.14
N GLN A 21 -4.62 -13.91 -4.44
CA GLN A 21 -3.85 -12.71 -4.66
C GLN A 21 -4.28 -12.04 -5.96
N ILE A 22 -4.57 -10.75 -5.91
CA ILE A 22 -5.05 -9.94 -7.03
C ILE A 22 -3.90 -9.03 -7.46
N LYS A 23 -3.52 -9.11 -8.73
CA LYS A 23 -2.57 -8.17 -9.31
C LYS A 23 -3.31 -6.86 -9.63
N LEU A 24 -3.00 -5.79 -8.92
CA LEU A 24 -3.52 -4.46 -9.22
C LEU A 24 -2.77 -3.82 -10.39
N PHE A 25 -1.52 -4.21 -10.62
CA PHE A 25 -0.76 -3.83 -11.80
C PHE A 25 -0.50 -5.05 -12.69
N ASN A 26 -0.86 -4.93 -13.96
CA ASN A 26 -0.78 -6.02 -14.95
C ASN A 26 0.58 -6.12 -15.65
N GLY A 27 1.51 -5.18 -15.40
CA GLY A 27 2.83 -5.11 -16.03
C GLY A 27 2.82 -4.58 -17.47
N LYS A 28 1.69 -4.10 -17.99
CA LYS A 28 1.55 -3.68 -19.40
C LYS A 28 1.08 -2.24 -19.56
N ASP A 29 0.09 -1.84 -18.78
CA ASP A 29 -0.57 -0.54 -18.85
C ASP A 29 -1.19 -0.16 -17.51
N LEU A 30 -1.87 0.99 -17.46
CA LEU A 30 -2.51 1.52 -16.26
C LEU A 30 -3.99 1.10 -16.15
N THR A 31 -4.42 0.04 -16.82
CA THR A 31 -5.79 -0.47 -16.70
C THR A 31 -6.12 -0.79 -15.24
N GLY A 32 -7.27 -0.31 -14.75
CA GLY A 32 -7.69 -0.42 -13.35
C GLY A 32 -7.19 0.72 -12.46
N TRP A 33 -6.54 1.74 -13.05
CA TRP A 33 -6.03 2.92 -12.38
C TRP A 33 -6.49 4.21 -13.06
N LYS A 34 -6.60 5.28 -12.26
CA LYS A 34 -6.91 6.65 -12.72
C LYS A 34 -5.83 7.60 -12.25
N VAL A 35 -5.33 8.42 -13.17
CA VAL A 35 -4.41 9.51 -12.85
C VAL A 35 -5.21 10.69 -12.31
N ALA A 36 -4.72 11.28 -11.21
CA ALA A 36 -5.21 12.52 -10.64
C ALA A 36 -4.04 13.50 -10.47
N GLY A 37 -4.10 14.64 -11.11
CA GLY A 37 -3.03 15.62 -11.21
C GLY A 37 -2.40 15.67 -12.61
N THR A 38 -1.34 16.43 -12.73
CA THR A 38 -0.62 16.69 -13.99
C THR A 38 0.68 15.89 -14.08
N GLU A 39 1.01 15.13 -13.05
CA GLU A 39 2.18 14.29 -12.94
C GLU A 39 2.15 13.17 -13.96
N LYS A 40 3.34 12.78 -14.43
CA LYS A 40 3.46 11.73 -15.42
C LYS A 40 3.39 10.36 -14.78
N TRP A 41 2.47 9.55 -15.30
CA TRP A 41 2.36 8.13 -15.00
C TRP A 41 2.39 7.34 -16.29
N TYR A 42 3.33 6.42 -16.43
CA TYR A 42 3.46 5.60 -17.63
C TYR A 42 4.06 4.23 -17.28
N VAL A 43 4.00 3.31 -18.25
CA VAL A 43 4.56 1.96 -18.10
C VAL A 43 5.69 1.78 -19.10
N GLU A 44 6.83 1.31 -18.60
CA GLU A 44 7.98 0.93 -19.41
C GLU A 44 8.62 -0.35 -18.83
N LYS A 45 8.87 -1.34 -19.70
CA LYS A 45 9.53 -2.62 -19.34
C LYS A 45 8.90 -3.36 -18.15
N GLY A 46 7.58 -3.31 -18.04
CA GLY A 46 6.85 -3.97 -16.97
C GLY A 46 6.82 -3.24 -15.63
N GLU A 47 7.23 -1.98 -15.61
CA GLU A 47 7.26 -1.11 -14.44
C GLU A 47 6.36 0.09 -14.64
N MET A 48 5.59 0.48 -13.61
CA MET A 48 4.96 1.80 -13.55
C MET A 48 6.00 2.81 -13.13
N ILE A 49 6.04 3.93 -13.83
CA ILE A 49 6.97 5.02 -13.54
C ILE A 49 6.15 6.27 -13.27
N CYS A 50 6.49 6.95 -12.18
CA CYS A 50 5.98 8.27 -11.90
C CYS A 50 7.09 9.31 -11.91
N GLU A 51 6.79 10.47 -12.49
CA GLU A 51 7.67 11.63 -12.54
C GLU A 51 6.88 12.90 -12.27
N SER A 52 7.50 13.83 -11.53
CA SER A 52 6.89 15.13 -11.28
C SER A 52 6.50 15.84 -12.58
N GLY A 53 5.31 16.38 -12.57
CA GLY A 53 4.77 17.21 -13.66
C GLY A 53 5.37 18.61 -13.71
N PRO A 54 4.94 19.42 -14.68
CA PRO A 54 5.48 20.77 -14.89
C PRO A 54 5.09 21.76 -13.79
N ASP A 55 3.95 21.56 -13.14
CA ASP A 55 3.44 22.40 -12.05
C ASP A 55 4.03 22.03 -10.68
N LYS A 56 4.74 20.88 -10.60
CA LYS A 56 5.35 20.36 -9.38
C LYS A 56 4.36 20.19 -8.22
N ALA A 57 3.10 19.92 -8.52
CA ALA A 57 2.04 19.74 -7.55
C ALA A 57 2.01 18.29 -7.02
N TYR A 58 1.06 17.99 -6.15
CA TYR A 58 0.76 16.61 -5.78
C TYR A 58 0.05 15.89 -6.93
N GLY A 59 0.39 14.62 -7.13
CA GLY A 59 -0.30 13.77 -8.06
C GLY A 59 -0.44 12.33 -7.55
N TYR A 60 -1.44 11.65 -8.08
CA TYR A 60 -1.78 10.32 -7.62
C TYR A 60 -2.15 9.40 -8.77
N LEU A 61 -1.81 8.13 -8.61
CA LEU A 61 -2.36 7.04 -9.40
C LEU A 61 -3.27 6.23 -8.50
N VAL A 62 -4.59 6.25 -8.76
CA VAL A 62 -5.64 5.78 -7.86
C VAL A 62 -6.30 4.53 -8.42
N SER A 63 -6.40 3.45 -7.64
CA SER A 63 -7.09 2.23 -8.05
C SER A 63 -8.58 2.47 -8.27
N GLU A 64 -9.19 1.78 -9.24
CA GLU A 64 -10.65 1.81 -9.41
C GLU A 64 -11.39 1.03 -8.33
N ARG A 65 -10.74 0.01 -7.77
CA ARG A 65 -11.29 -0.88 -6.74
C ARG A 65 -11.04 -0.35 -5.33
N GLU A 66 -11.95 -0.71 -4.43
CA GLU A 66 -11.88 -0.42 -3.00
C GLU A 66 -11.61 -1.68 -2.19
N PHE A 67 -10.99 -1.52 -1.03
CA PHE A 67 -10.62 -2.59 -0.14
C PHE A 67 -10.88 -2.18 1.32
N LYS A 68 -11.19 -3.16 2.17
CA LYS A 68 -11.38 -2.97 3.61
C LYS A 68 -10.27 -3.66 4.40
N ASN A 69 -10.26 -4.99 4.38
CA ASN A 69 -9.20 -5.78 5.00
C ASN A 69 -8.32 -6.36 3.89
N PHE A 70 -7.03 -6.17 3.99
CA PHE A 70 -6.11 -6.60 2.94
C PHE A 70 -4.66 -6.70 3.42
N GLU A 71 -3.87 -7.40 2.62
CA GLU A 71 -2.42 -7.33 2.63
C GLU A 71 -1.98 -6.89 1.22
N LEU A 72 -1.44 -5.68 1.14
CA LEU A 72 -0.91 -5.08 -0.09
C LEU A 72 0.60 -5.23 -0.10
N THR A 73 1.15 -5.80 -1.16
CA THR A 73 2.59 -5.85 -1.42
C THR A 73 2.91 -4.99 -2.63
N VAL A 74 3.86 -4.09 -2.47
CA VAL A 74 4.40 -3.28 -3.56
C VAL A 74 5.91 -3.37 -3.59
N GLU A 75 6.52 -3.38 -4.77
CA GLU A 75 7.94 -3.14 -4.94
C GLU A 75 8.14 -1.75 -5.53
N PHE A 76 9.03 -0.96 -4.90
CA PHE A 76 9.35 0.39 -5.35
C PHE A 76 10.85 0.62 -5.43
N LYS A 77 11.24 1.55 -6.31
CA LYS A 77 12.62 2.02 -6.45
C LYS A 77 12.58 3.55 -6.63
N GLN A 78 13.22 4.23 -5.70
CA GLN A 78 13.38 5.69 -5.74
C GLN A 78 14.58 6.04 -6.62
N GLU A 79 14.36 6.76 -7.73
CA GLU A 79 15.43 7.15 -8.64
C GLU A 79 15.93 8.58 -8.37
N SER A 80 15.02 9.50 -8.03
CA SER A 80 15.39 10.84 -7.59
C SER A 80 14.33 11.42 -6.67
N ASN A 81 14.75 12.17 -5.66
CA ASN A 81 13.89 12.78 -4.63
C ASN A 81 12.64 11.93 -4.35
N GLY A 82 12.84 10.70 -3.95
CA GLY A 82 11.80 9.66 -3.94
C GLY A 82 10.68 9.85 -2.94
N ASN A 83 10.25 11.10 -2.65
CA ASN A 83 9.14 11.37 -1.77
C ASN A 83 7.82 11.01 -2.44
N SER A 84 7.20 9.99 -1.92
CA SER A 84 6.04 9.31 -2.45
C SER A 84 5.24 8.67 -1.31
N GLY A 85 4.32 7.77 -1.62
CA GLY A 85 3.55 7.06 -0.61
C GLY A 85 2.56 6.07 -1.20
N VAL A 86 2.14 5.15 -0.36
CA VAL A 86 1.09 4.18 -0.66
C VAL A 86 -0.12 4.52 0.19
N PHE A 87 -1.12 5.14 -0.41
CA PHE A 87 -2.38 5.44 0.25
C PHE A 87 -3.27 4.22 0.31
N PHE A 88 -4.02 4.11 1.41
CA PHE A 88 -5.04 3.08 1.61
C PHE A 88 -6.29 3.67 2.27
N HIS A 89 -7.43 3.03 2.05
CA HIS A 89 -8.76 3.54 2.43
C HIS A 89 -8.95 4.99 1.99
N CYS A 90 -8.39 5.34 0.83
CA CYS A 90 -8.41 6.73 0.38
C CYS A 90 -9.64 7.04 -0.48
N GLY A 91 -10.06 8.30 -0.38
CA GLY A 91 -10.94 9.00 -1.31
C GLY A 91 -10.19 10.15 -1.95
N ILE A 92 -10.58 10.55 -3.16
CA ILE A 92 -9.93 11.64 -3.88
C ILE A 92 -10.95 12.52 -4.60
N GLU A 93 -10.73 13.82 -4.50
CA GLU A 93 -11.46 14.85 -5.23
C GLU A 93 -10.45 15.82 -5.87
N GLY A 94 -10.36 15.82 -7.21
CA GLY A 94 -9.26 16.47 -7.92
C GLY A 94 -7.91 15.89 -7.50
N THR A 95 -7.05 16.70 -6.87
CA THR A 95 -5.78 16.30 -6.27
C THR A 95 -5.81 16.34 -4.73
N THR A 96 -6.98 16.52 -4.14
CA THR A 96 -7.17 16.44 -2.68
C THR A 96 -7.47 14.99 -2.30
N ILE A 97 -6.53 14.33 -1.62
CA ILE A 97 -6.65 12.93 -1.20
C ILE A 97 -6.87 12.84 0.30
N SER A 98 -7.94 12.17 0.73
CA SER A 98 -8.20 11.81 2.12
C SER A 98 -7.84 10.35 2.36
N GLY A 99 -7.65 9.97 3.61
CA GLY A 99 -7.29 8.61 4.01
C GLY A 99 -5.89 8.51 4.61
N TRP A 100 -5.30 7.35 4.58
CA TRP A 100 -4.03 7.06 5.26
C TRP A 100 -2.96 6.67 4.26
N GLN A 101 -1.74 7.12 4.53
CA GLN A 101 -0.56 6.86 3.73
C GLN A 101 0.44 6.03 4.53
N ALA A 102 0.90 4.91 3.97
CA ALA A 102 2.17 4.32 4.33
C ALA A 102 3.26 5.07 3.55
N GLU A 103 4.15 5.74 4.27
CA GLU A 103 5.16 6.63 3.70
C GLU A 103 6.19 5.87 2.86
N VAL A 104 6.57 6.47 1.73
CA VAL A 104 7.71 6.09 0.89
C VAL A 104 8.52 7.34 0.62
N ALA A 105 9.61 7.52 1.37
CA ALA A 105 10.42 8.73 1.32
C ALA A 105 11.92 8.37 1.38
N PRO A 106 12.83 9.31 1.13
CA PRO A 106 14.26 9.10 1.35
C PRO A 106 14.59 8.69 2.78
N LEU A 107 15.79 8.17 3.00
CA LEU A 107 16.26 7.77 4.33
C LEU A 107 16.08 8.91 5.38
N ASN A 108 15.64 8.55 6.56
CA ASN A 108 15.29 9.45 7.68
C ASN A 108 14.04 10.34 7.46
N HIS A 109 13.17 9.94 6.53
CA HIS A 109 11.89 10.59 6.28
C HIS A 109 10.69 9.66 6.50
N HIS A 110 10.86 8.69 7.43
CA HIS A 110 9.80 7.87 8.01
C HIS A 110 9.15 6.85 7.07
N THR A 111 9.91 6.31 6.08
CA THR A 111 9.41 5.23 5.22
C THR A 111 8.82 4.07 6.03
N GLY A 112 7.57 3.73 5.74
CA GLY A 112 6.77 2.72 6.48
C GLY A 112 5.98 3.29 7.66
N GLY A 113 6.11 4.57 8.01
CA GLY A 113 5.23 5.25 8.94
C GLY A 113 3.83 5.46 8.37
N VAL A 114 2.86 5.81 9.21
CA VAL A 114 1.47 6.07 8.79
C VAL A 114 1.07 7.51 9.08
N TYR A 115 0.60 8.17 8.03
CA TYR A 115 0.12 9.56 8.04
C TYR A 115 -1.35 9.62 7.63
N GLU A 116 -2.17 10.42 8.31
CA GLU A 116 -3.56 10.72 7.92
C GLU A 116 -3.62 12.03 7.16
N SER A 117 -3.91 11.96 5.86
CA SER A 117 -3.99 13.12 4.98
C SER A 117 -5.23 13.94 5.24
N TYR A 118 -5.08 15.28 5.32
CA TYR A 118 -6.13 16.23 5.70
C TYR A 118 -6.86 15.87 7.00
N GLY A 119 -6.16 15.17 7.91
CA GLY A 119 -6.68 14.74 9.21
C GLY A 119 -5.71 15.03 10.34
N ARG A 120 -5.34 13.99 11.09
CA ARG A 120 -4.50 14.08 12.29
C ARG A 120 -2.99 14.19 12.00
N GLY A 121 -2.56 14.08 10.72
CA GLY A 121 -1.14 14.07 10.37
C GLY A 121 -0.47 12.73 10.71
N TRP A 122 0.75 12.78 11.23
CA TRP A 122 1.48 11.58 11.64
C TRP A 122 0.78 10.84 12.78
N LEU A 123 0.37 9.61 12.53
CA LEU A 123 -0.18 8.72 13.55
C LEU A 123 0.92 7.91 14.23
N ILE A 124 1.91 7.46 13.47
CA ILE A 124 3.06 6.72 13.96
C ILE A 124 4.22 6.79 12.95
N GLN A 125 5.43 6.87 13.47
CA GLN A 125 6.66 6.87 12.69
C GLN A 125 7.56 5.70 13.10
N PRO A 126 8.30 5.07 12.18
CA PRO A 126 9.30 4.08 12.55
C PRO A 126 10.46 4.75 13.29
N THR A 127 11.21 3.96 14.04
CA THR A 127 12.48 4.43 14.61
C THR A 127 13.55 4.54 13.52
N ALA A 128 14.50 5.46 13.68
CA ALA A 128 15.60 5.65 12.73
C ALA A 128 16.40 4.37 12.45
N ASP A 129 16.53 3.48 13.43
CA ASP A 129 17.22 2.19 13.23
C ASP A 129 16.47 1.27 12.28
N LYS A 130 15.14 1.28 12.31
CA LYS A 130 14.33 0.51 11.36
C LYS A 130 14.44 1.05 9.94
N GLU A 131 14.55 2.36 9.76
CA GLU A 131 14.68 2.96 8.43
C GLU A 131 15.97 2.55 7.70
N LYS A 132 17.01 2.13 8.40
CA LYS A 132 18.26 1.65 7.81
C LYS A 132 18.12 0.44 6.89
N VAL A 133 16.96 -0.24 6.89
CA VAL A 133 16.67 -1.34 5.96
C VAL A 133 16.27 -0.83 4.57
N LEU A 134 16.01 0.48 4.41
CA LEU A 134 15.75 1.11 3.12
C LEU A 134 17.02 1.05 2.27
N LYS A 135 16.87 0.55 1.04
CA LYS A 135 17.92 0.46 0.03
C LYS A 135 17.73 1.60 -0.97
N GLU A 136 18.43 2.71 -0.77
CA GLU A 136 18.33 3.88 -1.65
C GLU A 136 18.79 3.54 -3.07
N GLY A 137 18.00 3.94 -4.07
CA GLY A 137 18.28 3.66 -5.49
C GLY A 137 18.13 2.20 -5.91
N GLU A 138 17.72 1.30 -5.02
CA GLU A 138 17.47 -0.10 -5.29
C GLU A 138 15.99 -0.47 -5.13
N TRP A 139 15.62 -1.70 -5.51
CA TRP A 139 14.29 -2.22 -5.27
C TRP A 139 14.06 -2.54 -3.80
N ASN A 140 12.97 -2.01 -3.27
CA ASN A 140 12.48 -2.25 -1.92
C ASN A 140 11.10 -2.90 -2.00
N THR A 141 10.79 -3.77 -1.05
CA THR A 141 9.47 -4.36 -0.88
C THR A 141 8.79 -3.74 0.33
N MET A 142 7.64 -3.13 0.12
CA MET A 142 6.76 -2.68 1.21
C MET A 142 5.52 -3.58 1.28
N VAL A 143 5.14 -3.95 2.50
CA VAL A 143 3.86 -4.59 2.78
C VAL A 143 3.06 -3.68 3.68
N VAL A 144 1.79 -3.44 3.31
CA VAL A 144 0.81 -2.75 4.14
C VAL A 144 -0.32 -3.75 4.43
N ARG A 145 -0.47 -4.13 5.69
CA ARG A 145 -1.50 -5.07 6.12
C ARG A 145 -2.50 -4.36 7.02
N VAL A 146 -3.78 -4.41 6.64
CA VAL A 146 -4.89 -3.81 7.37
C VAL A 146 -5.93 -4.89 7.68
N VAL A 147 -6.21 -5.10 8.97
CA VAL A 147 -7.21 -6.07 9.43
C VAL A 147 -8.00 -5.47 10.60
N GLY A 148 -9.26 -5.16 10.37
CA GLY A 148 -10.05 -4.40 11.34
C GLY A 148 -9.37 -3.06 11.64
N ASP A 149 -9.12 -2.78 12.90
CA ASP A 149 -8.45 -1.57 13.40
C ASP A 149 -6.91 -1.65 13.43
N GLU A 150 -6.34 -2.80 13.07
CA GLU A 150 -4.90 -3.01 13.13
C GLU A 150 -4.23 -2.79 11.76
N VAL A 151 -3.20 -1.94 11.75
CA VAL A 151 -2.32 -1.68 10.61
C VAL A 151 -0.90 -2.07 10.94
N ASN A 152 -0.30 -2.89 10.09
CA ASN A 152 1.11 -3.24 10.14
C ASN A 152 1.79 -2.87 8.82
N THR A 153 2.93 -2.23 8.88
CA THR A 153 3.78 -1.98 7.71
C THR A 153 5.10 -2.71 7.84
N PHE A 154 5.60 -3.20 6.72
CA PHE A 154 6.90 -3.88 6.64
C PHE A 154 7.70 -3.31 5.49
N LEU A 155 9.00 -3.14 5.67
CA LEU A 155 9.95 -2.74 4.64
C LEU A 155 11.08 -3.78 4.57
N ASN A 156 11.25 -4.40 3.41
CA ASN A 156 12.26 -5.45 3.19
C ASN A 156 12.18 -6.59 4.23
N GLY A 157 10.97 -6.93 4.66
CA GLY A 157 10.71 -7.98 5.66
C GLY A 157 10.83 -7.54 7.12
N VAL A 158 11.27 -6.32 7.39
CA VAL A 158 11.35 -5.76 8.75
C VAL A 158 10.06 -5.00 9.07
N GLN A 159 9.42 -5.31 10.20
CA GLN A 159 8.23 -4.61 10.65
C GLN A 159 8.58 -3.17 11.08
N MET A 160 8.04 -2.20 10.32
CA MET A 160 8.27 -0.79 10.59
C MET A 160 7.40 -0.28 11.73
N ILE A 161 6.09 -0.50 11.65
CA ILE A 161 5.14 -0.09 12.68
C ILE A 161 4.05 -1.13 12.90
N THR A 162 3.38 -1.01 14.06
CA THR A 162 2.05 -1.55 14.37
C THR A 162 1.22 -0.41 14.93
N LEU A 163 0.05 -0.20 14.38
CA LEU A 163 -0.91 0.82 14.80
C LEU A 163 -2.28 0.19 15.01
N LYS A 164 -2.97 0.57 16.08
CA LYS A 164 -4.42 0.33 16.21
C LYS A 164 -5.17 1.65 16.12
N ASP A 165 -6.15 1.71 15.23
CA ASP A 165 -6.91 2.93 14.96
C ASP A 165 -8.35 2.59 14.52
N GLU A 166 -9.32 2.92 15.38
CA GLU A 166 -10.73 2.62 15.14
C GLU A 166 -11.28 3.31 13.88
N LYS A 167 -10.75 4.50 13.53
CA LYS A 167 -11.16 5.24 12.35
C LYS A 167 -10.72 4.51 11.06
N ILE A 168 -9.51 3.93 11.06
CA ILE A 168 -9.05 3.04 9.99
C ILE A 168 -9.94 1.81 9.92
N GLY A 169 -10.23 1.17 11.06
CA GLY A 169 -11.06 -0.03 11.13
C GLY A 169 -12.48 0.15 10.63
N ALA A 170 -13.06 1.34 10.82
CA ALA A 170 -14.39 1.70 10.32
C ALA A 170 -14.40 2.03 8.83
N SER A 171 -13.23 2.28 8.22
CA SER A 171 -13.11 2.78 6.85
C SER A 171 -12.98 1.67 5.81
N THR A 172 -13.23 2.04 4.57
CA THR A 172 -12.96 1.32 3.35
C THR A 172 -12.61 2.34 2.27
N GLY A 173 -11.90 1.96 1.24
CA GLY A 173 -11.56 2.88 0.16
C GLY A 173 -10.50 2.33 -0.78
N LYS A 174 -9.99 3.21 -1.61
CA LYS A 174 -9.07 2.88 -2.69
C LYS A 174 -7.62 2.79 -2.20
N ILE A 175 -6.79 2.23 -3.06
CA ILE A 175 -5.32 2.29 -2.98
C ILE A 175 -4.86 3.39 -3.93
N ALA A 176 -3.88 4.21 -3.52
CA ALA A 176 -3.24 5.15 -4.43
C ALA A 176 -1.73 5.20 -4.22
N LEU A 177 -1.02 5.47 -5.30
CA LEU A 177 0.41 5.79 -5.29
C LEU A 177 0.57 7.30 -5.48
N GLN A 178 1.47 7.93 -4.74
CA GLN A 178 1.65 9.38 -4.71
C GLN A 178 2.88 9.83 -5.49
N ILE A 179 2.81 11.03 -6.02
CA ILE A 179 3.94 11.91 -6.28
C ILE A 179 3.80 13.12 -5.35
N HIS A 180 4.81 13.35 -4.52
CA HIS A 180 4.83 14.50 -3.62
C HIS A 180 5.11 15.79 -4.40
N ASP A 181 4.63 16.92 -3.90
CA ASP A 181 4.90 18.24 -4.48
C ASP A 181 6.38 18.65 -4.40
N GLY A 182 6.71 19.82 -4.94
CA GLY A 182 8.07 20.39 -4.94
C GLY A 182 8.90 19.99 -6.15
N GLY A 183 8.48 18.98 -6.90
CA GLY A 183 9.15 18.54 -8.13
C GLY A 183 10.39 17.68 -7.90
N GLY A 184 10.95 17.16 -9.00
CA GLY A 184 12.13 16.30 -8.99
C GLY A 184 11.89 14.87 -8.49
N VAL A 185 10.64 14.48 -8.24
CA VAL A 185 10.30 13.11 -7.81
C VAL A 185 10.34 12.18 -9.00
N LYS A 186 11.01 11.05 -8.84
CA LYS A 186 10.94 9.92 -9.75
C LYS A 186 11.00 8.61 -8.99
N VAL A 187 9.93 7.82 -9.10
CA VAL A 187 9.81 6.50 -8.46
C VAL A 187 9.31 5.48 -9.47
N ARG A 188 9.87 4.28 -9.40
CA ARG A 188 9.40 3.11 -10.14
C ARG A 188 8.65 2.17 -9.22
N TRP A 189 7.60 1.56 -9.74
CA TRP A 189 6.76 0.61 -9.03
C TRP A 189 6.59 -0.65 -9.86
N ARG A 190 6.59 -1.77 -9.18
CA ARG A 190 6.24 -3.06 -9.78
C ARG A 190 5.61 -3.95 -8.72
N LYS A 191 5.05 -5.10 -9.11
CA LYS A 191 4.44 -6.08 -8.20
C LYS A 191 3.45 -5.42 -7.23
N VAL A 192 2.53 -4.62 -7.75
CA VAL A 192 1.45 -4.09 -6.93
C VAL A 192 0.37 -5.16 -6.84
N GLU A 193 0.38 -5.90 -5.74
CA GLU A 193 -0.46 -7.08 -5.54
C GLU A 193 -1.17 -7.00 -4.20
N ILE A 194 -2.45 -7.36 -4.17
CA ILE A 194 -3.27 -7.29 -2.96
C ILE A 194 -3.97 -8.62 -2.71
N LYS A 195 -3.98 -9.04 -1.46
CA LYS A 195 -4.75 -10.16 -0.94
C LYS A 195 -5.84 -9.59 -0.05
N ALA A 196 -7.12 -9.78 -0.42
CA ALA A 196 -8.24 -9.48 0.48
C ALA A 196 -8.23 -10.45 1.66
N LEU A 197 -8.55 -9.96 2.86
CA LEU A 197 -8.50 -10.72 4.12
C LEU A 197 -9.87 -10.77 4.79
#